data_a430bfd3c65a446fdc578cf1e78d2046
#
_entry.id   a430bfd3c65a446fdc578cf1e78d2046
#
_cell.length_a   1.000
_cell.length_b   1.000
_cell.length_c   1.000
_cell.angle_alpha   90.00
_cell.angle_beta   90.00
_cell.angle_gamma   90.00
#
_symmetry.space_group_name_H-M   'P 1'
#
loop_
_entity.id
_entity.type
_entity.pdbx_description
1 polymer ?
#
loop_
_entity_poly.entity_id
_entity_poly.type
_entity_poly.pdbx_seq_one_letter_code
_entity_poly.pdbx_strand_id
1 'polypeptide(L)' 'MAAVVFAVAPASAAHMAGCSSANLGKTEAMIDTMADGEGRMMAQKEIAAAQGAMLDGKMGACAMHLGKAMHVGMMK' A
#
# COMPACT_ATOMS: atom_id res chain seq x y z
N MET A 1 13.58 20.38 21.58
CA MET A 1 13.02 21.36 20.78
C MET A 1 12.61 20.87 19.43
N ALA A 2 13.53 20.50 18.61
CA ALA A 2 13.20 20.08 17.26
C ALA A 2 12.37 18.82 17.23
N ALA A 3 12.36 18.10 18.31
CA ALA A 3 11.63 16.84 18.37
C ALA A 3 10.14 16.99 18.09
N VAL A 4 9.64 18.16 18.35
CA VAL A 4 8.22 18.39 18.15
C VAL A 4 7.80 18.19 16.72
N VAL A 5 8.67 18.50 15.80
CA VAL A 5 8.34 18.41 14.38
C VAL A 5 8.05 16.99 13.96
N PHE A 6 8.68 16.06 14.59
CA PHE A 6 8.54 14.66 14.20
C PHE A 6 7.16 14.09 14.46
N ALA A 7 6.48 14.62 15.43
CA ALA A 7 5.18 14.12 15.77
C ALA A 7 4.19 14.31 14.62
N VAL A 8 4.37 15.37 13.87
CA VAL A 8 3.44 15.68 12.80
C VAL A 8 3.66 14.82 11.58
N ALA A 9 4.91 14.62 11.21
CA ALA A 9 5.22 13.87 10.01
C ALA A 9 4.68 12.44 10.05
N PRO A 10 4.88 11.70 11.14
CA PRO A 10 4.33 10.34 11.21
C PRO A 10 2.82 10.31 11.11
N ALA A 11 2.16 11.30 11.65
CA ALA A 11 0.71 11.33 11.58
C ALA A 11 0.24 11.46 10.15
N SER A 12 0.89 12.31 9.38
CA SER A 12 0.55 12.48 7.98
C SER A 12 0.81 11.21 7.19
N ALA A 13 1.91 10.58 7.46
CA ALA A 13 2.26 9.35 6.76
C ALA A 13 1.26 8.24 7.05
N ALA A 14 0.76 8.18 8.27
CA ALA A 14 -0.21 7.17 8.63
C ALA A 14 -1.51 7.36 7.86
N HIS A 15 -1.81 8.59 7.52
CA HIS A 15 -3.02 8.90 6.80
C HIS A 15 -2.98 8.37 5.37
N MET A 16 -1.80 8.40 4.78
CA MET A 16 -1.61 7.94 3.42
C MET A 16 -1.02 6.56 3.47
N ALA A 17 -1.76 5.55 3.35
CA ALA A 17 -1.27 4.18 3.38
C ALA A 17 0.19 4.10 2.92
N GLY A 18 1.11 4.24 3.83
CA GLY A 18 2.52 4.23 3.51
C GLY A 18 3.02 2.86 3.09
N CYS A 19 4.12 2.87 2.35
CA CYS A 19 4.74 1.65 1.90
C CYS A 19 5.49 1.01 3.07
N SER A 20 5.01 -0.13 3.54
CA SER A 20 5.65 -0.88 4.60
C SER A 20 5.26 -2.34 4.49
N SER A 21 6.07 -3.21 5.07
CA SER A 21 5.74 -4.63 5.07
C SER A 21 4.39 -4.89 5.71
N ALA A 22 4.08 -4.17 6.77
CA ALA A 22 2.81 -4.34 7.45
C ALA A 22 1.64 -3.97 6.55
N ASN A 23 1.74 -2.85 5.86
CA ASN A 23 0.66 -2.42 4.98
C ASN A 23 0.54 -3.31 3.76
N LEU A 24 1.65 -3.77 3.22
CA LEU A 24 1.61 -4.71 2.12
C LEU A 24 0.94 -6.01 2.54
N GLY A 25 1.28 -6.51 3.72
CA GLY A 25 0.69 -7.72 4.24
C GLY A 25 -0.82 -7.59 4.46
N LYS A 26 -1.25 -6.47 4.98
CA LYS A 26 -2.67 -6.23 5.17
C LYS A 26 -3.43 -6.21 3.86
N THR A 27 -2.82 -5.57 2.86
CA THR A 27 -3.44 -5.49 1.55
C THR A 27 -3.50 -6.86 0.89
N GLU A 28 -2.46 -7.65 1.04
CA GLU A 28 -2.47 -9.00 0.52
C GLU A 28 -3.57 -9.84 1.15
N ALA A 29 -3.74 -9.71 2.46
CA ALA A 29 -4.80 -10.45 3.15
C ALA A 29 -6.16 -10.02 2.63
N MET A 30 -6.34 -8.74 2.35
CA MET A 30 -7.60 -8.27 1.79
C MET A 30 -7.83 -8.84 0.40
N ILE A 31 -6.78 -8.89 -0.42
CA ILE A 31 -6.88 -9.43 -1.77
C ILE A 31 -7.26 -10.91 -1.72
N ASP A 32 -6.75 -11.63 -0.75
CA ASP A 32 -7.05 -13.05 -0.62
C ASP A 32 -8.53 -13.30 -0.37
N THR A 33 -9.24 -12.32 0.15
CA THR A 33 -10.67 -12.47 0.40
C THR A 33 -11.51 -12.09 -0.80
N MET A 34 -10.91 -11.56 -1.83
CA MET A 34 -11.65 -11.14 -3.01
C MET A 34 -12.03 -12.34 -3.86
N ALA A 35 -13.18 -12.25 -4.51
CA ALA A 35 -13.59 -13.29 -5.44
C ALA A 35 -12.65 -13.29 -6.65
N ASP A 36 -12.48 -14.46 -7.24
CA ASP A 36 -11.69 -14.56 -8.46
C ASP A 36 -12.30 -13.70 -9.55
N GLY A 37 -11.43 -13.08 -10.34
CA GLY A 37 -11.87 -12.24 -11.42
C GLY A 37 -10.86 -11.16 -11.72
N GLU A 38 -11.25 -10.26 -12.59
CA GLU A 38 -10.38 -9.18 -13.03
C GLU A 38 -9.94 -8.29 -11.90
N GLY A 39 -10.84 -7.99 -10.99
CA GLY A 39 -10.50 -7.11 -9.87
C GLY A 39 -9.40 -7.68 -9.02
N ARG A 40 -9.50 -8.97 -8.71
CA ARG A 40 -8.48 -9.62 -7.91
C ARG A 40 -7.14 -9.64 -8.64
N MET A 41 -7.18 -9.93 -9.94
CA MET A 41 -5.95 -9.94 -10.74
C MET A 41 -5.31 -8.57 -10.79
N MET A 42 -6.09 -7.53 -10.94
CA MET A 42 -5.57 -6.18 -10.95
C MET A 42 -4.94 -5.81 -9.62
N ALA A 43 -5.62 -6.17 -8.53
CA ALA A 43 -5.09 -5.89 -7.20
C ALA A 43 -3.77 -6.63 -6.98
N GLN A 44 -3.70 -7.88 -7.41
CA GLN A 44 -2.48 -8.65 -7.28
C GLN A 44 -1.33 -8.05 -8.09
N LYS A 45 -1.63 -7.56 -9.26
CA LYS A 45 -0.64 -6.90 -10.09
C LYS A 45 -0.09 -5.66 -9.40
N GLU A 46 -0.99 -4.86 -8.84
CA GLU A 46 -0.56 -3.62 -8.19
C GLU A 46 0.24 -3.90 -6.94
N ILE A 47 -0.15 -4.91 -6.15
CA ILE A 47 0.59 -5.23 -4.95
C ILE A 47 1.98 -5.77 -5.29
N ALA A 48 2.08 -6.52 -6.36
CA ALA A 48 3.39 -7.01 -6.81
C ALA A 48 4.28 -5.85 -7.25
N ALA A 49 3.70 -4.88 -7.96
CA ALA A 49 4.44 -3.69 -8.36
C ALA A 49 4.90 -2.89 -7.14
N ALA A 50 4.04 -2.80 -6.12
CA ALA A 50 4.41 -2.10 -4.90
C ALA A 50 5.57 -2.78 -4.21
N GLN A 51 5.55 -4.10 -4.14
CA GLN A 51 6.64 -4.86 -3.52
C GLN A 51 7.95 -4.64 -4.27
N GLY A 52 7.90 -4.70 -5.59
CA GLY A 52 9.09 -4.46 -6.39
C GLY A 52 9.65 -3.07 -6.19
N ALA A 53 8.77 -2.08 -6.14
CA ALA A 53 9.20 -0.71 -5.93
C ALA A 53 9.85 -0.55 -4.55
N MET A 54 9.29 -1.20 -3.54
CA MET A 54 9.86 -1.14 -2.21
C MET A 54 11.26 -1.72 -2.18
N LEU A 55 11.45 -2.85 -2.84
CA LEU A 55 12.77 -3.48 -2.91
C LEU A 55 13.78 -2.59 -3.63
N ASP A 56 13.31 -1.83 -4.60
CA ASP A 56 14.17 -0.90 -5.34
C ASP A 56 14.37 0.42 -4.61
N GLY A 57 13.75 0.60 -3.47
CA GLY A 57 13.87 1.84 -2.74
C GLY A 57 12.99 2.97 -3.27
N LYS A 58 12.09 2.66 -4.18
CA LYS A 58 11.19 3.66 -4.76
C LYS A 58 9.92 3.74 -3.95
N MET A 59 10.02 4.39 -2.81
CA MET A 59 8.92 4.38 -1.85
C MET A 59 7.69 5.12 -2.34
N GLY A 60 7.88 6.17 -3.13
CA GLY A 60 6.74 6.87 -3.71
C GLY A 60 5.95 5.99 -4.66
N ALA A 61 6.65 5.26 -5.52
CA ALA A 61 5.99 4.35 -6.44
C ALA A 61 5.32 3.21 -5.68
N CYS A 62 5.97 2.71 -4.63
CA CYS A 62 5.39 1.68 -3.80
C CYS A 62 4.06 2.15 -3.20
N ALA A 63 4.05 3.35 -2.63
CA ALA A 63 2.83 3.88 -2.03
C ALA A 63 1.72 4.06 -3.06
N MET A 64 2.08 4.48 -4.26
CA MET A 64 1.11 4.66 -5.33
C MET A 64 0.48 3.32 -5.72
N HIS A 65 1.30 2.31 -5.95
CA HIS A 65 0.77 1.01 -6.34
C HIS A 65 -0.01 0.36 -5.20
N LEU A 66 0.45 0.54 -3.97
CA LEU A 66 -0.26 0.03 -2.82
C LEU A 66 -1.64 0.67 -2.73
N GLY A 67 -1.71 1.98 -2.93
CA GLY A 67 -2.97 2.69 -2.93
C GLY A 67 -3.92 2.17 -3.99
N LYS A 68 -3.41 1.89 -5.18
CA LYS A 68 -4.24 1.32 -6.24
C LYS A 68 -4.76 -0.06 -5.88
N ALA A 69 -3.92 -0.89 -5.29
CA ALA A 69 -4.35 -2.22 -4.87
C ALA A 69 -5.46 -2.13 -3.83
N MET A 70 -5.30 -1.23 -2.88
CA MET A 70 -6.32 -1.05 -1.85
C MET A 70 -7.62 -0.53 -2.43
N HIS A 71 -7.52 0.39 -3.38
CA HIS A 71 -8.71 0.95 -4.01
C HIS A 71 -9.50 -0.13 -4.73
N VAL A 72 -8.82 -0.96 -5.51
CA VAL A 72 -9.48 -2.06 -6.22
C VAL A 72 -10.13 -3.03 -5.24
N GLY A 73 -9.41 -3.33 -4.14
CA GLY A 73 -9.93 -4.26 -3.15
C GLY A 73 -11.17 -3.74 -2.45
N MET A 74 -11.34 -2.43 -2.38
CA MET A 74 -12.49 -1.83 -1.71
C MET A 74 -13.66 -1.63 -2.67
N MET A 75 -13.41 -1.72 -3.95
CA MET A 75 -14.47 -1.60 -4.95
C MET A 75 -15.14 -2.96 -5.09
N LYS A 76 -16.37 -3.03 -4.78
CA LYS A 76 -17.08 -4.31 -4.89
C LYS A 76 -18.18 -4.27 -5.91
#